data_1586da4779f25c60ce05430889446371
#
_entry.id   1586da4779f25c60ce05430889446371
#
_cell.length_a   1.000
_cell.length_b   1.000
_cell.length_c   1.000
_cell.angle_alpha   90.00
_cell.angle_beta   90.00
_cell.angle_gamma   90.00
#
_symmetry.space_group_name_H-M   'P 1'
#
loop_
_entity.id
_entity.type
_entity.pdbx_description
1 polymer ?
#
loop_
_entity_poly.entity_id
_entity_poly.type
_entity_poly.pdbx_seq_one_letter_code
_entity_poly.pdbx_strand_id
1 'polypeptide(L)'
;MRDVAVIGAGCTKFGEHWERSFRNLFVEAGTIALEDAHLSGEKIDAMYVGNMSAGRFIEQEHIGALIADYAGMASRHIPSTRVEAACASGGLAFRQAVIAVASGMEDIVVAAGVEKMTDVEPGASTDALTGAADREWEGFVGATFPGLYAMIATDYMHKYR
;
A
#
# COMPACT_ATOMS: atom_id res chain seq x y z
N MET A 1 19.31 3.52 -18.85
CA MET A 1 18.74 3.36 -17.51
C MET A 1 19.85 2.82 -16.62
N ARG A 2 19.96 3.33 -15.42
CA ARG A 2 20.95 2.84 -14.45
C ARG A 2 20.37 1.64 -13.65
N ASP A 3 21.25 0.84 -13.09
CA ASP A 3 20.86 -0.27 -12.24
C ASP A 3 20.21 0.24 -10.94
N VAL A 4 19.27 -0.53 -10.41
CA VAL A 4 18.51 -0.24 -9.19
C VAL A 4 18.74 -1.35 -8.18
N ALA A 5 19.04 -1.00 -6.96
CA ALA A 5 19.22 -1.94 -5.85
C ALA A 5 18.19 -1.67 -4.74
N VAL A 6 17.72 -2.73 -4.10
CA VAL A 6 17.00 -2.64 -2.83
C VAL A 6 18.06 -2.66 -1.73
N ILE A 7 18.10 -1.61 -0.93
CA ILE A 7 19.16 -1.39 0.08
C ILE A 7 18.65 -1.56 1.51
N GLY A 8 17.35 -1.67 1.71
CA GLY A 8 16.74 -1.94 3.02
C GLY A 8 15.28 -2.33 2.88
N ALA A 9 14.79 -3.13 3.83
CA ALA A 9 13.43 -3.59 3.90
C ALA A 9 12.90 -3.57 5.33
N GLY A 10 11.61 -3.30 5.50
CA GLY A 10 10.95 -3.29 6.80
C GLY A 10 9.49 -3.70 6.67
N CYS A 11 8.99 -4.39 7.68
CA CYS A 11 7.61 -4.82 7.73
C CYS A 11 7.12 -4.84 9.17
N THR A 12 5.89 -4.39 9.40
CA THR A 12 5.22 -4.61 10.67
C THR A 12 4.69 -6.05 10.75
N LYS A 13 4.48 -6.56 11.97
CA LYS A 13 3.75 -7.80 12.14
C LYS A 13 2.31 -7.64 11.63
N PHE A 14 1.84 -8.58 10.80
CA PHE A 14 0.45 -8.60 10.37
C PHE A 14 -0.47 -9.02 11.53
N GLY A 15 -1.62 -8.37 11.64
CA GLY A 15 -2.61 -8.68 12.66
C GLY A 15 -3.50 -7.49 13.00
N GLU A 16 -4.28 -7.66 14.06
CA GLU A 16 -5.14 -6.62 14.61
C GLU A 16 -4.32 -5.69 15.51
N HIS A 17 -4.26 -4.43 15.16
CA HIS A 17 -3.48 -3.41 15.85
C HIS A 17 -4.38 -2.27 16.33
N TRP A 18 -5.30 -2.57 17.24
CA TRP A 18 -6.32 -1.63 17.74
C TRP A 18 -5.74 -0.35 18.32
N GLU A 19 -4.62 -0.46 19.05
CA GLU A 19 -3.95 0.65 19.73
C GLU A 19 -3.00 1.46 18.80
N ARG A 20 -2.94 1.11 17.52
CA ARG A 20 -1.98 1.71 16.58
C ARG A 20 -2.71 2.38 15.43
N SER A 21 -2.35 3.61 15.13
CA SER A 21 -2.88 4.31 13.97
C SER A 21 -2.26 3.80 12.67
N PHE A 22 -2.94 4.08 11.56
CA PHE A 22 -2.41 3.90 10.21
C PHE A 22 -0.99 4.51 10.06
N ARG A 23 -0.78 5.71 10.62
CA ARG A 23 0.51 6.41 10.60
C ARG A 23 1.59 5.65 11.36
N ASN A 24 1.24 5.10 12.54
CA ASN A 24 2.19 4.33 13.34
C ASN A 24 2.68 3.08 12.62
N LEU A 25 1.79 2.37 11.91
CA LEU A 25 2.15 1.18 11.14
C LEU A 25 3.15 1.55 10.03
N PHE A 26 2.89 2.65 9.32
CA PHE A 26 3.81 3.10 8.27
C PHE A 26 5.19 3.49 8.84
N VAL A 27 5.21 4.31 9.89
CA VAL A 27 6.47 4.82 10.49
C VAL A 27 7.31 3.66 11.04
N GLU A 28 6.68 2.66 11.68
CA GLU A 28 7.41 1.49 12.18
C GLU A 28 8.09 0.73 11.04
N ALA A 29 7.34 0.37 9.98
CA ALA A 29 7.93 -0.33 8.84
C ALA A 29 9.02 0.51 8.15
N GLY A 30 8.80 1.81 8.01
CA GLY A 30 9.77 2.75 7.44
C GLY A 30 11.03 2.87 8.27
N THR A 31 10.91 2.94 9.59
CA THR A 31 12.07 2.99 10.51
C THR A 31 12.91 1.72 10.38
N ILE A 32 12.28 0.55 10.42
CA ILE A 32 12.98 -0.73 10.23
C ILE A 32 13.72 -0.76 8.89
N ALA A 33 13.08 -0.28 7.80
CA ALA A 33 13.72 -0.25 6.49
C ALA A 33 14.92 0.71 6.42
N LEU A 34 14.83 1.86 7.07
CA LEU A 34 15.96 2.82 7.14
C LEU A 34 17.11 2.29 7.99
N GLU A 35 16.83 1.62 9.10
CA GLU A 35 17.82 0.96 9.94
C GLU A 35 18.54 -0.15 9.16
N ASP A 36 17.82 -0.99 8.44
CA ASP A 36 18.37 -2.05 7.58
C ASP A 36 19.25 -1.47 6.46
N ALA A 37 18.85 -0.34 5.88
CA ALA A 37 19.63 0.38 4.88
C ALA A 37 20.83 1.16 5.45
N HIS A 38 20.97 1.29 6.77
CA HIS A 38 21.92 2.18 7.44
C HIS A 38 21.81 3.64 6.96
N LEU A 39 20.59 4.11 6.71
CA LEU A 39 20.31 5.46 6.21
C LEU A 39 19.51 6.28 7.21
N SER A 40 19.70 7.60 7.16
CA SER A 40 18.78 8.55 7.77
C SER A 40 17.69 8.97 6.78
N GLY A 41 16.52 9.34 7.28
CA GLY A 41 15.41 9.85 6.45
C GLY A 41 15.77 11.09 5.63
N GLU A 42 16.84 11.80 6.00
CA GLU A 42 17.35 12.97 5.27
C GLU A 42 17.88 12.67 3.87
N LYS A 43 18.12 11.39 3.55
CA LYS A 43 18.63 10.95 2.25
C LYS A 43 17.53 10.59 1.26
N ILE A 44 16.26 10.54 1.70
CA ILE A 44 15.15 10.14 0.83
C ILE A 44 14.80 11.30 -0.12
N ASP A 45 14.70 11.01 -1.41
CA ASP A 45 14.36 11.99 -2.44
C ASP A 45 12.86 11.98 -2.75
N ALA A 46 12.21 10.82 -2.70
CA ALA A 46 10.78 10.66 -2.97
C ALA A 46 10.16 9.46 -2.23
N MET A 47 8.85 9.46 -2.12
CA MET A 47 8.07 8.31 -1.63
C MET A 47 6.94 7.94 -2.58
N TYR A 48 6.75 6.62 -2.80
CA TYR A 48 5.57 6.05 -3.42
C TYR A 48 4.87 5.14 -2.41
N VAL A 49 3.60 5.44 -2.13
CA VAL A 49 2.83 4.74 -1.10
C VAL A 49 1.65 4.01 -1.74
N GLY A 50 1.72 2.69 -1.77
CA GLY A 50 0.64 1.83 -2.22
C GLY A 50 -0.46 1.75 -1.16
N ASN A 51 -1.68 2.07 -1.55
CA ASN A 51 -2.85 1.97 -0.71
C ASN A 51 -4.11 1.90 -1.57
N MET A 52 -4.99 0.96 -1.26
CA MET A 52 -6.23 0.79 -2.01
C MET A 52 -7.35 1.70 -1.48
N SER A 53 -7.69 1.57 -0.21
CA SER A 53 -8.98 2.08 0.29
C SER A 53 -8.91 2.74 1.67
N ALA A 54 -7.88 3.52 1.97
CA ALA A 54 -7.79 4.25 3.24
C ALA A 54 -9.02 5.14 3.48
N GLY A 55 -9.57 5.77 2.43
CA GLY A 55 -10.81 6.55 2.54
C GLY A 55 -12.02 5.76 3.03
N ARG A 56 -12.05 4.43 2.81
CA ARG A 56 -13.15 3.57 3.25
C ARG A 56 -12.86 2.88 4.59
N PHE A 57 -11.59 2.57 4.89
CA PHE A 57 -11.22 1.88 6.11
C PHE A 57 -10.96 2.80 7.29
N ILE A 58 -10.42 3.99 7.04
CA ILE A 58 -10.01 4.94 8.08
C ILE A 58 -10.47 6.38 7.79
N GLU A 59 -11.34 6.57 6.81
CA GLU A 59 -11.88 7.87 6.39
C GLU A 59 -10.78 8.91 6.06
N GLN A 60 -9.63 8.45 5.52
CA GLN A 60 -8.48 9.29 5.23
C GLN A 60 -8.08 9.21 3.76
N GLU A 61 -8.17 10.33 3.08
CA GLU A 61 -7.58 10.52 1.76
C GLU A 61 -6.21 11.23 1.86
N HIS A 62 -5.56 11.47 0.72
CA HIS A 62 -4.29 12.21 0.61
C HIS A 62 -3.17 11.63 1.47
N ILE A 63 -3.13 10.30 1.58
CA ILE A 63 -2.23 9.58 2.49
C ILE A 63 -0.75 9.78 2.17
N GLY A 64 -0.38 10.02 0.93
CA GLY A 64 1.02 10.29 0.57
C GLY A 64 1.58 11.49 1.34
N ALA A 65 0.90 12.64 1.26
CA ALA A 65 1.31 13.84 1.98
C ALA A 65 1.21 13.66 3.51
N LEU A 66 0.12 13.05 3.99
CA LEU A 66 -0.07 12.76 5.41
C LEU A 66 1.10 11.95 5.99
N ILE A 67 1.55 10.93 5.27
CA ILE A 67 2.65 10.08 5.71
C ILE A 67 3.97 10.83 5.68
N ALA A 68 4.24 11.63 4.63
CA ALA A 68 5.44 12.45 4.55
C ALA A 68 5.55 13.44 5.71
N ASP A 69 4.43 14.07 6.05
CA ASP A 69 4.34 15.00 7.18
C ASP A 69 4.61 14.27 8.51
N TYR A 70 3.88 13.18 8.75
CA TYR A 70 3.99 12.44 10.01
C TYR A 70 5.35 11.73 10.18
N ALA A 71 6.02 11.34 9.10
CA ALA A 71 7.38 10.80 9.11
C ALA A 71 8.46 11.87 9.27
N GLY A 72 8.09 13.15 9.46
CA GLY A 72 9.03 14.26 9.63
C GLY A 72 9.73 14.70 8.35
N MET A 73 9.20 14.34 7.19
CA MET A 73 9.82 14.64 5.88
C MET A 73 9.23 15.89 5.21
N ALA A 74 8.18 16.50 5.77
CA ALA A 74 7.51 17.66 5.19
C ALA A 74 8.43 18.86 4.97
N SER A 75 9.35 19.12 5.90
CA SER A 75 10.31 20.25 5.82
C SER A 75 11.28 20.13 4.64
N ARG A 76 11.42 18.95 4.06
CA ARG A 76 12.28 18.68 2.91
C ARG A 76 11.58 18.80 1.57
N HIS A 77 10.25 18.98 1.58
CA HIS A 77 9.43 19.13 0.39
C HIS A 77 9.57 17.97 -0.63
N ILE A 78 9.83 16.75 -0.13
CA ILE A 78 9.95 15.59 -1.02
C ILE A 78 8.59 15.24 -1.65
N PRO A 79 8.55 14.84 -2.91
CA PRO A 79 7.35 14.32 -3.52
C PRO A 79 6.91 13.02 -2.83
N SER A 80 5.65 12.95 -2.44
CA SER A 80 5.05 11.74 -1.87
C SER A 80 3.74 11.44 -2.58
N THR A 81 3.72 10.33 -3.30
CA THR A 81 2.64 9.95 -4.21
C THR A 81 1.94 8.68 -3.73
N ARG A 82 0.61 8.76 -3.53
CA ARG A 82 -0.21 7.55 -3.40
C ARG A 82 -0.38 6.90 -4.77
N VAL A 83 -0.20 5.59 -4.84
CA VAL A 83 -0.50 4.77 -6.02
C VAL A 83 -1.49 3.67 -5.66
N GLU A 84 -2.35 3.30 -6.60
CA GLU A 84 -3.42 2.36 -6.39
C GLU A 84 -3.47 1.33 -7.54
N ALA A 85 -3.53 0.06 -7.18
CA ALA A 85 -3.76 -1.09 -8.04
C ALA A 85 -4.40 -2.22 -7.20
N ALA A 86 -5.43 -1.89 -6.43
CA ALA A 86 -6.09 -2.79 -5.49
C ALA A 86 -5.08 -3.49 -4.57
N CYS A 87 -5.15 -4.82 -4.43
CA CYS A 87 -4.20 -5.60 -3.62
C CYS A 87 -2.75 -5.53 -4.11
N ALA A 88 -2.51 -5.10 -5.35
CA ALA A 88 -1.18 -4.94 -5.94
C ALA A 88 -0.60 -3.52 -5.76
N SER A 89 -1.24 -2.63 -4.99
CA SER A 89 -0.80 -1.24 -4.81
C SER A 89 0.64 -1.12 -4.32
N GLY A 90 1.06 -1.99 -3.38
CA GLY A 90 2.45 -2.02 -2.91
C GLY A 90 3.45 -2.41 -4.01
N GLY A 91 3.09 -3.39 -4.84
CA GLY A 91 3.88 -3.77 -6.02
C GLY A 91 3.97 -2.64 -7.05
N LEU A 92 2.87 -1.89 -7.25
CA LEU A 92 2.88 -0.71 -8.10
C LEU A 92 3.78 0.40 -7.54
N ALA A 93 3.74 0.65 -6.23
CA ALA A 93 4.63 1.61 -5.56
C ALA A 93 6.10 1.24 -5.79
N PHE A 94 6.45 -0.04 -5.62
CA PHE A 94 7.79 -0.54 -5.89
C PHE A 94 8.19 -0.34 -7.36
N ARG A 95 7.30 -0.64 -8.30
CA ARG A 95 7.54 -0.39 -9.74
C ARG A 95 7.82 1.09 -10.03
N GLN A 96 7.06 2.01 -9.43
CA GLN A 96 7.27 3.44 -9.62
C GLN A 96 8.63 3.90 -9.06
N ALA A 97 9.01 3.41 -7.88
CA ALA A 97 10.32 3.68 -7.30
C ALA A 97 11.47 3.19 -8.21
N VAL A 98 11.36 1.98 -8.75
CA VAL A 98 12.34 1.46 -9.72
C VAL A 98 12.45 2.35 -10.95
N ILE A 99 11.35 2.83 -11.50
CA ILE A 99 11.34 3.72 -12.66
C ILE A 99 12.01 5.07 -12.31
N ALA A 100 11.68 5.67 -11.17
CA ALA A 100 12.24 6.94 -10.74
C ALA A 100 13.76 6.86 -10.58
N VAL A 101 14.27 5.82 -9.93
CA VAL A 101 15.71 5.61 -9.77
C VAL A 101 16.39 5.27 -11.09
N ALA A 102 15.81 4.35 -11.89
CA ALA A 102 16.38 3.93 -13.17
C ALA A 102 16.44 5.07 -14.21
N SER A 103 15.50 6.01 -14.15
CA SER A 103 15.48 7.20 -15.03
C SER A 103 16.53 8.24 -14.66
N GLY A 104 17.03 8.22 -13.41
CA GLY A 104 17.93 9.22 -12.86
C GLY A 104 17.25 10.46 -12.30
N MET A 105 15.93 10.47 -12.18
CA MET A 105 15.20 11.57 -11.54
C MET A 105 15.46 11.63 -10.04
N GLU A 106 15.58 10.46 -9.42
CA GLU A 106 15.77 10.29 -7.99
C GLU A 106 16.92 9.31 -7.72
N ASP A 107 17.57 9.42 -6.56
CA ASP A 107 18.66 8.52 -6.18
C ASP A 107 18.21 7.52 -5.11
N ILE A 108 17.48 7.95 -4.10
CA ILE A 108 17.02 7.12 -2.99
C ILE A 108 15.51 7.33 -2.78
N VAL A 109 14.76 6.29 -3.01
CA VAL A 109 13.29 6.33 -2.99
C VAL A 109 12.72 5.30 -2.02
N VAL A 110 11.70 5.68 -1.27
CA VAL A 110 10.90 4.76 -0.46
C VAL A 110 9.72 4.25 -1.29
N ALA A 111 9.62 2.93 -1.43
CA ALA A 111 8.41 2.25 -1.89
C ALA A 111 7.76 1.57 -0.70
N ALA A 112 6.52 1.88 -0.42
CA ALA A 112 5.81 1.32 0.72
C ALA A 112 4.37 0.93 0.37
N GLY A 113 3.77 0.09 1.21
CA GLY A 113 2.35 -0.21 1.20
C GLY A 113 1.81 -0.18 2.62
N VAL A 114 0.63 0.35 2.81
CA VAL A 114 -0.05 0.35 4.09
C VAL A 114 -1.57 0.31 3.91
N GLU A 115 -2.21 -0.56 4.69
CA GLU A 115 -3.67 -0.63 4.78
C GLU A 115 -4.08 -1.00 6.21
N LYS A 116 -5.07 -0.33 6.77
CA LYS A 116 -5.60 -0.63 8.10
C LYS A 116 -7.07 -0.97 7.98
N MET A 117 -7.36 -2.26 7.96
CA MET A 117 -8.66 -2.81 7.59
C MET A 117 -9.54 -3.18 8.79
N THR A 118 -8.99 -3.19 9.99
CA THR A 118 -9.66 -3.70 11.20
C THR A 118 -10.53 -2.67 11.91
N ASP A 119 -10.45 -1.39 11.56
CA ASP A 119 -11.14 -0.29 12.25
C ASP A 119 -12.59 -0.11 11.80
N VAL A 120 -13.08 -0.97 10.92
CA VAL A 120 -14.46 -0.97 10.41
C VAL A 120 -15.15 -2.28 10.69
N GLU A 121 -16.48 -2.25 10.75
CA GLU A 121 -17.29 -3.45 10.87
C GLU A 121 -17.07 -4.42 9.70
N PRO A 122 -17.19 -5.74 9.93
CA PRO A 122 -16.93 -6.77 8.91
C PRO A 122 -17.68 -6.56 7.60
N GLY A 123 -18.94 -6.09 7.66
CA GLY A 123 -19.75 -5.77 6.49
C GLY A 123 -19.16 -4.60 5.68
N ALA A 124 -18.71 -3.55 6.34
CA ALA A 124 -18.09 -2.41 5.70
C ALA A 124 -16.72 -2.78 5.09
N SER A 125 -15.97 -3.67 5.75
CA SER A 125 -14.72 -4.21 5.19
C SER A 125 -14.98 -5.00 3.91
N THR A 126 -15.98 -5.89 3.91
CA THR A 126 -16.38 -6.65 2.71
C THR A 126 -16.81 -5.73 1.57
N ASP A 127 -17.59 -4.69 1.86
CA ASP A 127 -18.03 -3.72 0.85
C ASP A 127 -16.85 -2.87 0.32
N ALA A 128 -15.91 -2.49 1.17
CA ALA A 128 -14.70 -1.79 0.75
C ALA A 128 -13.87 -2.65 -0.22
N LEU A 129 -13.67 -3.93 0.10
CA LEU A 129 -12.94 -4.87 -0.75
C LEU A 129 -13.64 -5.14 -2.09
N THR A 130 -14.99 -5.13 -2.12
CA THR A 130 -15.77 -5.26 -3.37
C THR A 130 -15.48 -4.11 -4.34
N GLY A 131 -14.96 -2.98 -3.85
CA GLY A 131 -14.48 -1.89 -4.69
C GLY A 131 -13.31 -2.25 -5.61
N ALA A 132 -12.65 -3.39 -5.42
CA ALA A 132 -11.62 -3.92 -6.32
C ALA A 132 -12.20 -4.76 -7.48
N ALA A 133 -13.49 -5.05 -7.44
CA ALA A 133 -14.24 -5.72 -8.51
C ALA A 133 -15.06 -4.69 -9.31
N ASP A 134 -15.70 -5.14 -10.39
CA ASP A 134 -16.62 -4.28 -11.15
C ASP A 134 -17.88 -4.00 -10.32
N ARG A 135 -18.02 -2.75 -9.88
CA ARG A 135 -19.13 -2.34 -9.01
C ARG A 135 -20.48 -2.39 -9.71
N GLU A 136 -20.52 -2.12 -11.00
CA GLU A 136 -21.76 -2.07 -11.78
C GLU A 136 -22.25 -3.47 -12.17
N TRP A 137 -21.34 -4.40 -12.46
CA TRP A 137 -21.67 -5.74 -12.95
C TRP A 137 -21.57 -6.84 -11.89
N GLU A 138 -20.61 -6.74 -10.99
CA GLU A 138 -20.36 -7.76 -9.97
C GLU A 138 -20.91 -7.33 -8.60
N GLY A 139 -20.55 -6.14 -8.14
CA GLY A 139 -21.02 -5.61 -6.85
C GLY A 139 -22.53 -5.40 -6.82
N PHE A 140 -23.14 -4.93 -7.92
CA PHE A 140 -24.57 -4.67 -8.02
C PHE A 140 -25.43 -5.92 -7.79
N VAL A 141 -25.00 -7.08 -8.25
CA VAL A 141 -25.70 -8.35 -8.06
C VAL A 141 -25.36 -9.04 -6.74
N GLY A 142 -24.61 -8.37 -5.86
CA GLY A 142 -24.27 -8.88 -4.53
C GLY A 142 -23.03 -9.79 -4.50
N ALA A 143 -22.21 -9.79 -5.54
CA ALA A 143 -20.94 -10.50 -5.50
C ALA A 143 -20.03 -9.88 -4.43
N THR A 144 -19.40 -10.74 -3.64
CA THR A 144 -18.37 -10.35 -2.67
C THR A 144 -17.00 -10.81 -3.18
N PHE A 145 -15.95 -10.18 -2.71
CA PHE A 145 -14.59 -10.56 -3.12
C PHE A 145 -14.30 -12.06 -2.86
N PRO A 146 -14.58 -12.64 -1.67
CA PRO A 146 -14.47 -14.07 -1.44
C PRO A 146 -15.37 -14.91 -2.35
N GLY A 147 -16.58 -14.44 -2.66
CA GLY A 147 -17.52 -15.11 -3.56
C GLY A 147 -16.99 -15.25 -4.99
N LEU A 148 -16.37 -14.20 -5.52
CA LEU A 148 -15.73 -14.23 -6.83
C LEU A 148 -14.60 -15.27 -6.89
N TYR A 149 -13.74 -15.33 -5.86
CA TYR A 149 -12.71 -16.35 -5.77
C TYR A 149 -13.26 -17.77 -5.60
N ALA A 150 -14.37 -17.94 -4.88
CA ALA A 150 -15.05 -19.23 -4.77
C ALA A 150 -15.57 -19.72 -6.13
N MET A 151 -16.10 -18.83 -6.97
CA MET A 151 -16.49 -19.18 -8.36
C MET A 151 -15.30 -19.61 -9.20
N ILE A 152 -14.17 -18.91 -9.13
CA ILE A 152 -12.93 -19.29 -9.81
C ILE A 152 -12.44 -20.67 -9.35
N ALA A 153 -12.45 -20.93 -8.03
CA ALA A 153 -12.07 -22.22 -7.48
C ALA A 153 -13.01 -23.35 -7.96
N THR A 154 -14.30 -23.08 -8.05
CA THR A 154 -15.29 -24.04 -8.54
C THR A 154 -15.03 -24.39 -10.01
N ASP A 155 -14.80 -23.39 -10.85
CA ASP A 155 -14.47 -23.59 -12.26
C ASP A 155 -13.16 -24.38 -12.42
N TYR A 156 -12.13 -24.05 -11.64
CA TYR A 156 -10.89 -24.80 -11.63
C TYR A 156 -11.10 -26.28 -11.27
N MET A 157 -11.85 -26.55 -10.21
CA MET A 157 -12.15 -27.93 -9.81
C MET A 157 -12.98 -28.67 -10.87
N HIS A 158 -13.88 -27.99 -11.56
CA HIS A 158 -14.64 -28.60 -12.66
C HIS A 158 -13.76 -28.94 -13.85
N LYS A 159 -12.82 -28.05 -14.21
CA LYS A 159 -11.96 -28.19 -15.38
C LYS A 159 -10.87 -29.23 -15.22
N TYR A 160 -10.34 -29.42 -14.00
CA TYR A 160 -9.15 -30.24 -13.73
C TYR A 160 -9.41 -31.47 -12.83
N ARG A 161 -10.64 -31.94 -12.79
CA ARG A 161 -11.03 -33.21 -12.15
C ARG A 161 -10.54 -34.41 -12.93
#